data_6069c7e14a2e6c448685f0bb2c01367a
#
_entry.id   6069c7e14a2e6c448685f0bb2c01367a
#
_cell.length_a   1.000
_cell.length_b   1.000
_cell.length_c   1.000
_cell.angle_alpha   90.00
_cell.angle_beta   90.00
_cell.angle_gamma   90.00
#
_symmetry.space_group_name_H-M   'P 1'
#
loop_
_entity.id
_entity.type
_entity.pdbx_description
1 polymer ?
#
loop_
_entity_poly.entity_id
_entity_poly.type
_entity_poly.pdbx_seq_one_letter_code
_entity_poly.pdbx_strand_id
1 'polypeptide(L)'
;MPHSTRPNSEKYEKILEALRTLLETKKISQISVSEIAQTAGIGKGSIYYNFSSKEAIFDALMAKSYEEPLATAKELAKRTDISPFVRMAMIFQACRNSSAAFLKIQSDAGNGVQENAFLHNKYINYLITELKPVTGEIIRQGAAEGLIVCQQPDALAEIVLLVLVVKLDNTLIPSTKEETEQTISELISLLEKGTDNPEGSLNFLRV
;
A
#
# COMPACT_ATOMS: atom_id res chain seq x y z
N MET A 1 30.86 -8.37 16.55
CA MET A 1 30.34 -8.67 15.21
C MET A 1 28.98 -9.32 15.38
N PRO A 2 27.84 -8.68 15.12
CA PRO A 2 26.54 -9.37 15.15
C PRO A 2 26.43 -10.15 13.85
N HIS A 3 26.21 -11.46 13.98
CA HIS A 3 25.85 -12.33 12.87
C HIS A 3 24.51 -11.87 12.28
N SER A 4 24.55 -11.26 11.12
CA SER A 4 23.41 -11.10 10.23
C SER A 4 23.02 -12.48 9.72
N THR A 5 22.22 -13.21 10.47
CA THR A 5 21.56 -14.43 10.00
C THR A 5 20.45 -13.99 9.02
N ARG A 6 20.72 -14.14 7.72
CA ARG A 6 19.65 -14.10 6.71
C ARG A 6 18.60 -15.13 7.14
N PRO A 7 17.32 -14.76 7.23
CA PRO A 7 16.26 -15.73 7.48
C PRO A 7 16.42 -16.88 6.48
N ASN A 8 16.15 -18.11 6.92
CA ASN A 8 16.12 -19.25 6.01
C ASN A 8 14.99 -18.97 5.00
N SER A 9 15.36 -18.49 3.82
CA SER A 9 14.46 -17.94 2.79
C SER A 9 13.24 -18.85 2.52
N GLU A 10 13.46 -20.17 2.47
CA GLU A 10 12.38 -21.13 2.22
C GLU A 10 11.36 -21.20 3.37
N LYS A 11 11.82 -21.21 4.63
CA LYS A 11 10.92 -21.24 5.79
C LYS A 11 10.20 -19.91 5.96
N TYR A 12 10.86 -18.81 5.70
CA TYR A 12 10.26 -17.48 5.71
C TYR A 12 9.08 -17.41 4.74
N GLU A 13 9.27 -17.82 3.48
CA GLU A 13 8.21 -17.84 2.47
C GLU A 13 7.07 -18.80 2.84
N LYS A 14 7.37 -19.99 3.36
CA LYS A 14 6.34 -20.94 3.85
C LYS A 14 5.48 -20.34 4.97
N ILE A 15 6.08 -19.53 5.87
CA ILE A 15 5.34 -18.87 6.96
C ILE A 15 4.39 -17.82 6.40
N LEU A 16 4.84 -16.98 5.46
CA LEU A 16 4.01 -15.96 4.83
C LEU A 16 2.85 -16.58 4.05
N GLU A 17 3.14 -17.64 3.27
CA GLU A 17 2.10 -18.33 2.50
C GLU A 17 1.07 -19.02 3.40
N ALA A 18 1.52 -19.63 4.52
CA ALA A 18 0.63 -20.22 5.50
C ALA A 18 -0.31 -19.16 6.13
N LEU A 19 0.22 -17.98 6.49
CA LEU A 19 -0.63 -16.90 7.00
C LEU A 19 -1.60 -16.43 5.93
N ARG A 20 -1.16 -16.24 4.68
CA ARG A 20 -2.01 -15.84 3.56
C ARG A 20 -3.20 -16.80 3.39
N THR A 21 -2.93 -18.11 3.32
CA THR A 21 -3.95 -19.15 3.20
C THR A 21 -4.95 -19.13 4.37
N LEU A 22 -4.46 -18.95 5.59
CA LEU A 22 -5.35 -18.88 6.77
C LEU A 22 -6.24 -17.64 6.75
N LEU A 23 -5.73 -16.51 6.24
CA LEU A 23 -6.49 -15.25 6.12
C LEU A 23 -7.62 -15.32 5.07
N GLU A 24 -7.60 -16.28 4.15
CA GLU A 24 -8.70 -16.49 3.20
C GLU A 24 -9.99 -16.96 3.90
N THR A 25 -9.88 -17.60 5.07
CA THR A 25 -11.03 -18.22 5.77
C THR A 25 -11.17 -17.82 7.22
N LYS A 26 -10.19 -17.16 7.81
CA LYS A 26 -10.14 -16.81 9.24
C LYS A 26 -9.71 -15.37 9.46
N LYS A 27 -10.26 -14.80 10.52
CA LYS A 27 -9.77 -13.50 11.03
C LYS A 27 -8.38 -13.65 11.64
N ILE A 28 -7.54 -12.61 11.54
CA ILE A 28 -6.21 -12.63 12.10
C ILE A 28 -6.19 -12.86 13.62
N SER A 29 -7.20 -12.35 14.35
CA SER A 29 -7.34 -12.61 15.80
C SER A 29 -7.53 -14.08 16.12
N GLN A 30 -8.21 -14.81 15.26
CA GLN A 30 -8.51 -16.24 15.41
C GLN A 30 -7.33 -17.13 14.99
N ILE A 31 -6.35 -16.58 14.28
CA ILE A 31 -5.18 -17.32 13.81
C ILE A 31 -4.11 -17.31 14.91
N SER A 32 -3.68 -18.48 15.33
CA SER A 32 -2.58 -18.67 16.27
C SER A 32 -1.25 -18.94 15.56
N VAL A 33 -0.13 -18.61 16.22
CA VAL A 33 1.21 -18.96 15.72
C VAL A 33 1.36 -20.49 15.54
N SER A 34 0.67 -21.28 16.34
CA SER A 34 0.67 -22.74 16.23
C SER A 34 -0.02 -23.24 14.94
N GLU A 35 -1.14 -22.60 14.56
CA GLU A 35 -1.81 -22.90 13.28
C GLU A 35 -0.96 -22.50 12.09
N ILE A 36 -0.31 -21.32 12.15
CA ILE A 36 0.62 -20.90 11.09
C ILE A 36 1.74 -21.96 10.93
N ALA A 37 2.33 -22.41 12.03
CA ALA A 37 3.38 -23.43 12.00
C ALA A 37 2.87 -24.75 11.41
N GLN A 38 1.68 -25.20 11.79
CA GLN A 38 1.04 -26.40 11.27
C GLN A 38 0.77 -26.30 9.77
N THR A 39 0.18 -25.18 9.32
CA THR A 39 -0.12 -24.92 7.90
C THR A 39 1.17 -24.84 7.07
N ALA A 40 2.21 -24.23 7.62
CA ALA A 40 3.52 -24.14 6.97
C ALA A 40 4.31 -25.46 6.96
N GLY A 41 3.85 -26.50 7.70
CA GLY A 41 4.56 -27.78 7.84
C GLY A 41 5.89 -27.65 8.59
N ILE A 42 6.01 -26.72 9.55
CA ILE A 42 7.25 -26.47 10.31
C ILE A 42 6.99 -26.46 11.82
N GLY A 43 8.06 -26.63 12.60
CA GLY A 43 7.96 -26.50 14.05
C GLY A 43 7.75 -25.06 14.51
N LYS A 44 6.97 -24.85 15.59
CA LYS A 44 6.69 -23.54 16.17
C LYS A 44 7.96 -22.74 16.52
N GLY A 45 9.05 -23.40 16.92
CA GLY A 45 10.35 -22.77 17.15
C GLY A 45 10.93 -22.10 15.89
N SER A 46 10.64 -22.65 14.69
CA SER A 46 11.05 -22.04 13.43
C SER A 46 10.30 -20.74 13.13
N ILE A 47 9.04 -20.59 13.60
CA ILE A 47 8.31 -19.33 13.49
C ILE A 47 9.05 -18.25 14.31
N TYR A 48 9.31 -18.52 15.59
CA TYR A 48 9.95 -17.54 16.49
C TYR A 48 11.40 -17.24 16.13
N TYR A 49 12.06 -18.12 15.38
CA TYR A 49 13.37 -17.82 14.81
C TYR A 49 13.30 -16.74 13.71
N ASN A 50 12.23 -16.73 12.91
CA ASN A 50 12.07 -15.80 11.79
C ASN A 50 11.28 -14.54 12.16
N PHE A 51 10.32 -14.64 13.08
CA PHE A 51 9.40 -13.57 13.43
C PHE A 51 9.18 -13.46 14.94
N SER A 52 9.21 -12.25 15.47
CA SER A 52 9.03 -11.99 16.89
C SER A 52 7.58 -12.16 17.36
N SER A 53 6.61 -11.97 16.45
CA SER A 53 5.17 -12.06 16.76
C SER A 53 4.35 -12.40 15.52
N LYS A 54 3.06 -12.68 15.70
CA LYS A 54 2.09 -12.86 14.63
C LYS A 54 1.92 -11.58 13.80
N GLU A 55 1.92 -10.44 14.46
CA GLU A 55 1.85 -9.12 13.84
C GLU A 55 3.05 -8.88 12.93
N ALA A 56 4.26 -9.31 13.32
CA ALA A 56 5.46 -9.23 12.49
C ALA A 56 5.34 -10.10 11.22
N ILE A 57 4.68 -11.26 11.31
CA ILE A 57 4.40 -12.10 10.12
C ILE A 57 3.42 -11.37 9.18
N PHE A 58 2.38 -10.73 9.74
CA PHE A 58 1.42 -9.97 8.96
C PHE A 58 2.07 -8.76 8.27
N ASP A 59 2.90 -8.01 8.99
CA ASP A 59 3.64 -6.88 8.44
C ASP A 59 4.54 -7.30 7.28
N ALA A 60 5.20 -8.45 7.41
CA ALA A 60 6.04 -9.02 6.35
C ALA A 60 5.21 -9.51 5.15
N LEU A 61 4.04 -10.12 5.38
CA LEU A 61 3.12 -10.52 4.32
C LEU A 61 2.62 -9.30 3.53
N MET A 62 2.25 -8.23 4.23
CA MET A 62 1.84 -6.97 3.63
C MET A 62 2.99 -6.37 2.79
N ALA A 63 4.18 -6.26 3.37
CA ALA A 63 5.36 -5.76 2.66
C ALA A 63 5.66 -6.57 1.40
N LYS A 64 5.53 -7.90 1.47
CA LYS A 64 5.69 -8.81 0.32
C LYS A 64 4.65 -8.56 -0.79
N SER A 65 3.41 -8.29 -0.41
CA SER A 65 2.33 -8.02 -1.37
C SER A 65 2.56 -6.73 -2.18
N TYR A 66 3.34 -5.79 -1.64
CA TYR A 66 3.68 -4.52 -2.29
C TYR A 66 5.13 -4.45 -2.79
N GLU A 67 5.92 -5.51 -2.66
CA GLU A 67 7.34 -5.52 -3.04
C GLU A 67 7.53 -5.12 -4.52
N GLU A 68 6.79 -5.76 -5.43
CA GLU A 68 6.87 -5.50 -6.86
C GLU A 68 6.33 -4.11 -7.26
N PRO A 69 5.13 -3.68 -6.82
CA PRO A 69 4.64 -2.34 -7.07
C PRO A 69 5.57 -1.24 -6.55
N LEU A 70 6.14 -1.39 -5.37
CA LEU A 70 7.07 -0.41 -4.80
C LEU A 70 8.43 -0.41 -5.50
N ALA A 71 8.93 -1.57 -5.91
CA ALA A 71 10.14 -1.64 -6.74
C ALA A 71 9.91 -0.92 -8.08
N THR A 72 8.78 -1.17 -8.73
CA THR A 72 8.37 -0.49 -9.96
C THR A 72 8.25 1.03 -9.73
N ALA A 73 7.63 1.46 -8.63
CA ALA A 73 7.50 2.87 -8.30
C ALA A 73 8.87 3.55 -8.13
N LYS A 74 9.79 2.90 -7.40
CA LYS A 74 11.16 3.41 -7.19
C LYS A 74 11.96 3.51 -8.50
N GLU A 75 11.77 2.59 -9.43
CA GLU A 75 12.39 2.67 -10.77
C GLU A 75 11.75 3.77 -11.63
N LEU A 76 10.42 3.90 -11.61
CA LEU A 76 9.72 4.97 -12.32
C LEU A 76 10.12 6.36 -11.83
N ALA A 77 10.40 6.54 -10.54
CA ALA A 77 10.89 7.81 -10.01
C ALA A 77 12.24 8.25 -10.60
N LYS A 78 13.05 7.31 -11.11
CA LYS A 78 14.34 7.59 -11.77
C LYS A 78 14.22 7.92 -13.26
N ARG A 79 13.06 7.67 -13.87
CA ARG A 79 12.82 7.80 -15.31
C ARG A 79 12.41 9.23 -15.69
N THR A 80 13.39 10.07 -16.00
CA THR A 80 13.14 11.47 -16.46
C THR A 80 12.70 11.58 -17.92
N ASP A 81 12.77 10.52 -18.68
CA ASP A 81 12.28 10.41 -20.05
C ASP A 81 10.77 10.18 -20.18
N ILE A 82 10.09 9.94 -19.07
CA ILE A 82 8.64 9.73 -18.99
C ILE A 82 8.02 10.89 -18.19
N SER A 83 6.94 11.46 -18.71
CA SER A 83 6.19 12.52 -18.01
C SER A 83 5.88 12.17 -16.55
N PRO A 84 6.01 13.12 -15.60
CA PRO A 84 5.68 12.89 -14.20
C PRO A 84 4.25 12.38 -14.01
N PHE A 85 3.30 12.84 -14.81
CA PHE A 85 1.90 12.39 -14.76
C PHE A 85 1.74 10.92 -15.14
N VAL A 86 2.42 10.49 -16.21
CA VAL A 86 2.40 9.08 -16.65
C VAL A 86 3.05 8.17 -15.61
N ARG A 87 4.18 8.59 -15.02
CA ARG A 87 4.84 7.84 -13.94
C ARG A 87 3.93 7.67 -12.73
N MET A 88 3.29 8.75 -12.28
CA MET A 88 2.32 8.70 -11.18
C MET A 88 1.13 7.79 -11.52
N ALA A 89 0.58 7.87 -12.74
CA ALA A 89 -0.51 7.01 -13.19
C ALA A 89 -0.13 5.52 -13.11
N MET A 90 1.07 5.15 -13.58
CA MET A 90 1.56 3.77 -13.53
C MET A 90 1.72 3.26 -12.09
N ILE A 91 2.26 4.10 -11.19
CA ILE A 91 2.40 3.78 -9.76
C ILE A 91 1.03 3.55 -9.13
N PHE A 92 0.10 4.47 -9.33
CA PHE A 92 -1.27 4.34 -8.79
C PHE A 92 -1.97 3.09 -9.30
N GLN A 93 -1.86 2.78 -10.58
CA GLN A 93 -2.47 1.57 -11.15
C GLN A 93 -1.87 0.29 -10.56
N ALA A 94 -0.54 0.22 -10.42
CA ALA A 94 0.14 -0.93 -9.82
C ALA A 94 -0.27 -1.14 -8.35
N CYS A 95 -0.28 -0.06 -7.56
CA CYS A 95 -0.70 -0.12 -6.16
C CYS A 95 -2.18 -0.49 -6.01
N ARG A 96 -3.04 0.05 -6.88
CA ARG A 96 -4.48 -0.27 -6.86
C ARG A 96 -4.73 -1.76 -7.11
N ASN A 97 -4.04 -2.38 -8.06
CA ASN A 97 -4.16 -3.80 -8.35
C ASN A 97 -3.75 -4.67 -7.14
N SER A 98 -2.62 -4.33 -6.50
CA SER A 98 -2.15 -5.03 -5.30
C SER A 98 -3.06 -4.81 -4.10
N SER A 99 -3.60 -3.59 -3.93
CA SER A 99 -4.56 -3.27 -2.88
C SER A 99 -5.85 -4.07 -3.02
N ALA A 100 -6.41 -4.16 -4.23
CA ALA A 100 -7.62 -4.93 -4.49
C ALA A 100 -7.41 -6.41 -4.15
N ALA A 101 -6.27 -7.00 -4.51
CA ALA A 101 -5.94 -8.37 -4.17
C ALA A 101 -5.77 -8.58 -2.66
N PHE A 102 -5.08 -7.68 -1.97
CA PHE A 102 -4.84 -7.76 -0.53
C PHE A 102 -6.13 -7.57 0.30
N LEU A 103 -6.97 -6.59 -0.06
CA LEU A 103 -8.23 -6.31 0.62
C LEU A 103 -9.24 -7.42 0.39
N LYS A 104 -9.23 -8.08 -0.77
CA LYS A 104 -10.09 -9.23 -1.04
C LYS A 104 -9.81 -10.39 -0.07
N ILE A 105 -8.56 -10.72 0.20
CA ILE A 105 -8.18 -11.75 1.18
C ILE A 105 -8.80 -11.46 2.56
N GLN A 106 -8.94 -10.19 2.93
CA GLN A 106 -9.52 -9.79 4.21
C GLN A 106 -11.06 -9.77 4.21
N SER A 107 -11.71 -9.43 3.09
CA SER A 107 -13.18 -9.34 3.00
C SER A 107 -13.85 -10.70 3.09
N ASP A 108 -13.26 -11.71 2.49
CA ASP A 108 -13.84 -13.06 2.40
C ASP A 108 -13.87 -13.78 3.77
N ALA A 109 -13.06 -13.31 4.74
CA ALA A 109 -13.02 -13.87 6.10
C ALA A 109 -14.16 -13.40 7.04
N GLY A 110 -15.15 -12.65 6.57
CA GLY A 110 -16.31 -12.20 7.36
C GLY A 110 -15.94 -11.31 8.55
N ASN A 111 -14.99 -10.41 8.35
CA ASN A 111 -14.37 -9.60 9.39
C ASN A 111 -15.31 -8.55 9.99
N GLY A 112 -15.40 -8.48 11.32
CA GLY A 112 -16.12 -7.42 12.04
C GLY A 112 -15.38 -6.06 11.89
N VAL A 113 -16.13 -4.96 11.85
CA VAL A 113 -15.65 -3.59 11.58
C VAL A 113 -14.46 -3.15 12.47
N GLN A 114 -14.45 -3.53 13.75
CA GLN A 114 -13.39 -3.09 14.68
C GLN A 114 -12.02 -3.77 14.47
N GLU A 115 -12.02 -5.03 14.07
CA GLU A 115 -10.79 -5.80 13.87
C GLU A 115 -10.11 -5.43 12.56
N ASN A 116 -10.91 -5.11 11.56
CA ASN A 116 -10.42 -4.58 10.29
C ASN A 116 -9.74 -3.22 10.47
N ALA A 117 -10.23 -2.33 11.35
CA ALA A 117 -9.67 -1.00 11.52
C ALA A 117 -8.17 -1.02 11.87
N PHE A 118 -7.71 -1.96 12.70
CA PHE A 118 -6.28 -2.06 13.05
C PHE A 118 -5.43 -2.47 11.84
N LEU A 119 -5.88 -3.46 11.07
CA LEU A 119 -5.18 -3.93 9.87
C LEU A 119 -5.18 -2.88 8.76
N HIS A 120 -6.32 -2.20 8.57
CA HIS A 120 -6.46 -1.12 7.61
C HIS A 120 -5.59 0.09 7.98
N ASN A 121 -5.49 0.44 9.26
CA ASN A 121 -4.56 1.47 9.73
C ASN A 121 -3.10 1.13 9.41
N LYS A 122 -2.69 -0.11 9.64
CA LYS A 122 -1.33 -0.57 9.26
C LYS A 122 -1.11 -0.48 7.75
N TYR A 123 -2.08 -0.91 6.97
CA TYR A 123 -2.04 -0.85 5.52
C TYR A 123 -1.92 0.59 4.99
N ILE A 124 -2.79 1.50 5.46
CA ILE A 124 -2.79 2.92 5.09
C ILE A 124 -1.43 3.55 5.44
N ASN A 125 -0.97 3.34 6.68
CA ASN A 125 0.31 3.87 7.14
C ASN A 125 1.49 3.34 6.31
N TYR A 126 1.49 2.05 5.99
CA TYR A 126 2.52 1.44 5.15
C TYR A 126 2.56 2.08 3.76
N LEU A 127 1.42 2.16 3.07
CA LEU A 127 1.36 2.74 1.73
C LEU A 127 1.80 4.20 1.71
N ILE A 128 1.33 5.02 2.64
CA ILE A 128 1.71 6.44 2.70
C ILE A 128 3.21 6.56 2.97
N THR A 129 3.75 5.79 3.92
CA THR A 129 5.17 5.83 4.28
C THR A 129 6.08 5.47 3.10
N GLU A 130 5.73 4.44 2.34
CA GLU A 130 6.54 3.96 1.22
C GLU A 130 6.37 4.80 -0.06
N LEU A 131 5.15 5.28 -0.34
CA LEU A 131 4.86 6.01 -1.58
C LEU A 131 5.17 7.51 -1.49
N LYS A 132 5.07 8.12 -0.32
CA LYS A 132 5.31 9.56 -0.14
C LYS A 132 6.68 10.01 -0.70
N PRO A 133 7.83 9.39 -0.34
CA PRO A 133 9.12 9.81 -0.87
C PRO A 133 9.24 9.62 -2.39
N VAL A 134 8.63 8.56 -2.92
CA VAL A 134 8.66 8.26 -4.35
C VAL A 134 7.81 9.27 -5.14
N THR A 135 6.58 9.51 -4.70
CA THR A 135 5.66 10.46 -5.34
C THR A 135 6.18 11.90 -5.20
N GLY A 136 6.70 12.26 -4.02
CA GLY A 136 7.33 13.57 -3.78
C GLY A 136 8.51 13.84 -4.70
N GLU A 137 9.34 12.83 -4.97
CA GLU A 137 10.45 12.96 -5.93
C GLU A 137 9.96 13.22 -7.36
N ILE A 138 8.93 12.50 -7.81
CA ILE A 138 8.35 12.72 -9.14
C ILE A 138 7.72 14.12 -9.25
N ILE A 139 7.02 14.58 -8.21
CA ILE A 139 6.45 15.94 -8.17
C ILE A 139 7.57 16.99 -8.20
N ARG A 140 8.66 16.79 -7.46
CA ARG A 140 9.83 17.68 -7.42
C ARG A 140 10.48 17.80 -8.80
N GLN A 141 10.64 16.68 -9.51
CA GLN A 141 11.15 16.69 -10.88
C GLN A 141 10.19 17.44 -11.81
N GLY A 142 8.87 17.17 -11.74
CA GLY A 142 7.88 17.88 -12.52
C GLY A 142 7.85 19.38 -12.24
N ALA A 143 8.11 19.80 -11.00
CA ALA A 143 8.23 21.21 -10.65
C ALA A 143 9.51 21.84 -11.22
N ALA A 144 10.63 21.13 -11.21
CA ALA A 144 11.88 21.58 -11.81
C ALA A 144 11.78 21.72 -13.35
N GLU A 145 10.95 20.88 -13.99
CA GLU A 145 10.67 20.93 -15.42
C GLU A 145 9.58 21.98 -15.79
N GLY A 146 8.99 22.66 -14.80
CA GLY A 146 7.93 23.64 -15.03
C GLY A 146 6.56 23.02 -15.40
N LEU A 147 6.40 21.71 -15.20
CA LEU A 147 5.17 20.98 -15.48
C LEU A 147 4.18 20.96 -14.31
N ILE A 148 4.66 21.26 -13.10
CA ILE A 148 3.86 21.27 -11.87
C ILE A 148 4.26 22.49 -11.06
N VAL A 149 3.32 23.35 -10.69
CA VAL A 149 3.59 24.46 -9.77
C VAL A 149 3.39 23.98 -8.34
N CYS A 150 4.49 23.72 -7.62
CA CYS A 150 4.44 23.22 -6.25
C CYS A 150 5.66 23.69 -5.45
N GLN A 151 5.44 24.27 -4.26
CA GLN A 151 6.51 24.68 -3.36
C GLN A 151 6.94 23.59 -2.38
N GLN A 152 6.04 22.67 -2.05
CA GLN A 152 6.24 21.61 -1.04
C GLN A 152 5.87 20.22 -1.60
N PRO A 153 6.69 19.63 -2.49
CA PRO A 153 6.38 18.37 -3.16
C PRO A 153 6.03 17.21 -2.23
N ASP A 154 6.77 17.05 -1.12
CA ASP A 154 6.52 15.96 -0.17
C ASP A 154 5.22 16.15 0.59
N ALA A 155 4.85 17.40 0.94
CA ALA A 155 3.57 17.70 1.57
C ALA A 155 2.40 17.50 0.59
N LEU A 156 2.56 17.88 -0.67
CA LEU A 156 1.56 17.64 -1.71
C LEU A 156 1.35 16.14 -1.93
N ALA A 157 2.43 15.36 -2.02
CA ALA A 157 2.37 13.90 -2.12
C ALA A 157 1.61 13.30 -0.93
N GLU A 158 1.91 13.73 0.29
CA GLU A 158 1.23 13.26 1.50
C GLU A 158 -0.27 13.57 1.50
N ILE A 159 -0.67 14.80 1.16
CA ILE A 159 -2.09 15.19 1.07
C ILE A 159 -2.84 14.30 0.07
N VAL A 160 -2.28 14.12 -1.13
CA VAL A 160 -2.88 13.29 -2.18
C VAL A 160 -3.01 11.84 -1.72
N LEU A 161 -1.94 11.27 -1.15
CA LEU A 161 -1.94 9.89 -0.67
C LEU A 161 -2.92 9.68 0.49
N LEU A 162 -3.00 10.61 1.45
CA LEU A 162 -3.96 10.55 2.56
C LEU A 162 -5.40 10.48 2.04
N VAL A 163 -5.77 11.34 1.10
CA VAL A 163 -7.13 11.32 0.56
C VAL A 163 -7.39 10.04 -0.24
N LEU A 164 -6.49 9.69 -1.17
CA LEU A 164 -6.70 8.54 -2.05
C LEU A 164 -6.70 7.22 -1.29
N VAL A 165 -5.71 6.98 -0.44
CA VAL A 165 -5.59 5.69 0.28
C VAL A 165 -6.77 5.50 1.22
N VAL A 166 -7.18 6.54 1.97
CA VAL A 166 -8.32 6.46 2.90
C VAL A 166 -9.64 6.26 2.15
N LYS A 167 -9.85 7.00 1.05
CA LYS A 167 -11.11 6.89 0.28
C LYS A 167 -11.21 5.58 -0.50
N LEU A 168 -10.11 5.05 -1.01
CA LEU A 168 -10.09 3.78 -1.74
C LEU A 168 -10.19 2.57 -0.81
N ASP A 169 -9.60 2.65 0.39
CA ASP A 169 -9.76 1.63 1.43
C ASP A 169 -11.21 1.56 1.93
N ASN A 170 -11.87 2.70 2.02
CA ASN A 170 -13.29 2.86 2.38
C ASN A 170 -13.68 2.25 3.75
N THR A 171 -12.73 1.96 4.63
CA THR A 171 -12.99 1.33 5.94
C THR A 171 -13.07 2.35 7.06
N LEU A 172 -12.14 3.32 7.08
CA LEU A 172 -12.10 4.35 8.13
C LEU A 172 -13.23 5.36 8.02
N ILE A 173 -13.59 5.72 6.79
CA ILE A 173 -14.68 6.66 6.49
C ILE A 173 -15.55 6.00 5.40
N PRO A 174 -16.46 5.09 5.78
CA PRO A 174 -17.32 4.41 4.82
C PRO A 174 -18.11 5.43 3.99
N SER A 175 -18.06 5.26 2.69
CA SER A 175 -18.71 6.12 1.70
C SER A 175 -19.34 5.27 0.59
N THR A 176 -20.39 5.75 -0.02
CA THR A 176 -20.90 5.16 -1.26
C THR A 176 -19.89 5.36 -2.39
N LYS A 177 -20.06 4.59 -3.47
CA LYS A 177 -19.23 4.77 -4.67
C LYS A 177 -19.34 6.19 -5.22
N GLU A 178 -20.56 6.74 -5.23
CA GLU A 178 -20.83 8.10 -5.71
C GLU A 178 -20.12 9.16 -4.85
N GLU A 179 -20.19 9.08 -3.52
CA GLU A 179 -19.49 9.97 -2.60
C GLU A 179 -17.97 9.88 -2.75
N THR A 180 -17.44 8.69 -2.99
CA THR A 180 -16.02 8.48 -3.25
C THR A 180 -15.60 9.16 -4.56
N GLU A 181 -16.35 8.93 -5.64
CA GLU A 181 -16.12 9.55 -6.95
C GLU A 181 -16.21 11.09 -6.89
N GLN A 182 -17.19 11.64 -6.17
CA GLN A 182 -17.32 13.09 -5.95
C GLN A 182 -16.11 13.65 -5.20
N THR A 183 -15.69 13.01 -4.11
CA THR A 183 -14.52 13.45 -3.33
C THR A 183 -13.24 13.45 -4.19
N ILE A 184 -13.01 12.40 -4.96
CA ILE A 184 -11.84 12.30 -5.83
C ILE A 184 -11.90 13.31 -6.98
N SER A 185 -13.08 13.53 -7.55
CA SER A 185 -13.29 14.54 -8.59
C SER A 185 -12.98 15.95 -8.10
N GLU A 186 -13.40 16.29 -6.88
CA GLU A 186 -13.10 17.59 -6.29
C GLU A 186 -11.61 17.72 -5.93
N LEU A 187 -10.98 16.67 -5.42
CA LEU A 187 -9.54 16.64 -5.20
C LEU A 187 -8.78 16.92 -6.50
N ILE A 188 -9.15 16.28 -7.62
CA ILE A 188 -8.54 16.51 -8.94
C ILE A 188 -8.68 17.98 -9.33
N SER A 189 -9.89 18.54 -9.24
CA SER A 189 -10.14 19.95 -9.57
C SER A 189 -9.29 20.92 -8.74
N LEU A 190 -9.18 20.67 -7.43
CA LEU A 190 -8.34 21.48 -6.54
C LEU A 190 -6.86 21.36 -6.88
N LEU A 191 -6.38 20.15 -7.17
CA LEU A 191 -4.99 19.89 -7.54
C LEU A 191 -4.65 20.56 -8.88
N GLU A 192 -5.47 20.41 -9.92
CA GLU A 192 -5.24 21.02 -11.23
C GLU A 192 -5.15 22.53 -11.13
N LYS A 193 -6.07 23.17 -10.39
CA LYS A 193 -6.03 24.62 -10.13
C LYS A 193 -4.84 25.04 -9.26
N GLY A 194 -4.56 24.29 -8.21
CA GLY A 194 -3.50 24.61 -7.24
C GLY A 194 -2.08 24.40 -7.76
N THR A 195 -1.91 23.57 -8.78
CA THR A 195 -0.62 23.24 -9.39
C THR A 195 -0.48 23.79 -10.82
N ASP A 196 -1.40 24.63 -11.23
CA ASP A 196 -1.45 25.26 -12.57
C ASP A 196 -1.42 24.23 -13.71
N ASN A 197 -2.10 23.12 -13.51
CA ASN A 197 -2.19 22.06 -14.51
C ASN A 197 -3.47 22.18 -15.35
N PRO A 198 -3.44 21.78 -16.64
CA PRO A 198 -4.63 21.77 -17.47
C PRO A 198 -5.72 20.86 -16.91
N GLU A 199 -6.97 21.26 -17.11
CA GLU A 199 -8.14 20.45 -16.76
C GLU A 199 -8.06 19.07 -17.41
N GLY A 200 -8.26 18.02 -16.62
CA GLY A 200 -8.20 16.62 -17.07
C GLY A 200 -6.81 15.98 -17.01
N SER A 201 -5.76 16.74 -16.72
CA SER A 201 -4.38 16.18 -16.62
C SER A 201 -4.21 15.15 -15.51
N LEU A 202 -5.04 15.24 -14.47
CA LEU A 202 -5.01 14.33 -13.32
C LEU A 202 -6.16 13.29 -13.31
N ASN A 203 -6.86 13.11 -14.44
CA ASN A 203 -7.96 12.13 -14.54
C ASN A 203 -7.54 10.67 -14.26
N PHE A 204 -6.25 10.36 -14.31
CA PHE A 204 -5.74 9.04 -13.92
C PHE A 204 -5.96 8.70 -12.44
N LEU A 205 -6.26 9.69 -11.59
CA LEU A 205 -6.63 9.50 -10.19
C LEU A 205 -8.07 9.00 -10.00
N ARG A 206 -8.92 9.08 -11.03
CA ARG A 206 -10.31 8.60 -10.99
C ARG A 206 -10.37 7.07 -10.77
N VAL A 207 -11.42 6.63 -10.10
CA VAL A 207 -11.68 5.23 -9.73
C VAL A 207 -12.60 4.55 -10.74
#